data_9df8c1376f2daa0ceedc38ef88f2caa6
#
_entry.id   9df8c1376f2daa0ceedc38ef88f2caa6
#
_cell.length_a   1.000
_cell.length_b   1.000
_cell.length_c   1.000
_cell.angle_alpha   90.00
_cell.angle_beta   90.00
_cell.angle_gamma   90.00
#
_symmetry.space_group_name_H-M   'P 1'
#
loop_
_entity.id
_entity.type
_entity.pdbx_description
1 polymer ?
#
loop_
_entity_poly.entity_id
_entity_poly.type
_entity_poly.pdbx_seq_one_letter_code
_entity_poly.pdbx_strand_id
1 'polypeptide(L)'
;MGTNAKPTRGDTISVAEPTIRFDPAAIALFRYAAIDIDYDASPDFDEVTATFTYELVDGSGVGVVTCREAFVFPLSADGIPRPGSARRKAFERLVCHLGLAAGLSYYKMAAPPQVEISDSYIADGLTVEEVAFHRRLLAKGLGEFSFVNGLDAELQPRYAFRSAVAPAPLTGLDLGRGPMVPVGGGKDSCVSVEILRSAATGDPKFSPTLITVNRYPVIADVIRDANLPDVAVVRNLDPKIGALNKAGALNGHVPATAIVSLAALCSAVLRGHGSVVMSNERSASEGNITYQGVEINHQWSKSDEAELSIARLVQSITPELSYFSLLRPMSELAIARRFAETCDRYFDSFSSCNAAFRLDPARRTSRWCGQCPKCQFVHLALATALDRSRLESIWGSELFETSPEEGFAALLGLREWKPFECVGEYGECRVALQMVMENPAWSGHPVLSSLREQVVAAGGWPTPDDRTRVFTLEETFAPAEFATLIAASPRGRPAK
;
A
#
# COMPACT_ATOMS: atom_id res chain seq x y z
N MET A 1 33.97 43.74 51.99
CA MET A 1 33.78 42.37 52.51
C MET A 1 32.31 42.04 52.34
N GLY A 2 31.94 41.34 51.33
CA GLY A 2 30.55 40.95 51.02
C GLY A 2 30.58 39.66 50.23
N THR A 3 30.24 38.58 50.88
CA THR A 3 30.23 37.21 50.34
C THR A 3 28.93 37.01 49.57
N ASN A 4 29.04 36.83 48.27
CA ASN A 4 27.95 36.39 47.37
C ASN A 4 27.74 34.89 47.54
N ALA A 5 26.62 34.50 48.14
CA ALA A 5 26.13 33.13 48.12
C ALA A 5 25.34 32.88 46.82
N LYS A 6 25.70 31.83 46.06
CA LYS A 6 24.95 31.32 44.93
C LYS A 6 23.68 30.64 45.39
N PRO A 7 22.54 30.79 44.67
CA PRO A 7 21.33 30.04 44.98
C PRO A 7 21.48 28.57 44.55
N THR A 8 21.14 27.66 45.45
CA THR A 8 21.02 26.22 45.27
C THR A 8 19.92 25.90 44.26
N ARG A 9 20.22 25.00 43.30
CA ARG A 9 19.26 24.40 42.38
C ARG A 9 18.13 23.74 43.16
N GLY A 10 16.90 24.21 42.91
CA GLY A 10 15.70 23.52 43.36
C GLY A 10 15.56 22.16 42.66
N ASP A 11 15.32 21.14 43.44
CA ASP A 11 14.97 19.80 43.02
C ASP A 11 13.68 19.84 42.19
N THR A 12 13.77 19.63 40.90
CA THR A 12 12.62 19.35 40.05
C THR A 12 12.09 17.96 40.42
N ILE A 13 11.00 17.93 41.16
CA ILE A 13 10.23 16.71 41.40
C ILE A 13 9.69 16.30 40.04
N SER A 14 10.30 15.28 39.43
CA SER A 14 9.77 14.56 38.31
C SER A 14 8.54 13.80 38.74
N VAL A 15 7.37 14.38 38.53
CA VAL A 15 6.10 13.65 38.60
C VAL A 15 6.10 12.67 37.44
N ALA A 16 6.30 11.39 37.76
CA ALA A 16 6.13 10.33 36.78
C ALA A 16 4.70 10.43 36.22
N GLU A 17 4.56 10.68 34.92
CA GLU A 17 3.29 10.58 34.24
C GLU A 17 2.69 9.20 34.55
N PRO A 18 1.40 9.11 34.92
CA PRO A 18 0.78 7.82 35.20
C PRO A 18 0.93 6.97 33.93
N THR A 19 1.62 5.84 34.04
CA THR A 19 1.79 4.89 32.96
C THR A 19 0.42 4.27 32.70
N ILE A 20 -0.34 4.82 31.74
CA ILE A 20 -1.59 4.23 31.27
C ILE A 20 -1.23 2.85 30.74
N ARG A 21 -1.69 1.81 31.43
CA ARG A 21 -1.55 0.43 30.95
C ARG A 21 -2.79 0.09 30.13
N PHE A 22 -2.59 -0.22 28.87
CA PHE A 22 -3.65 -0.74 27.99
C PHE A 22 -3.59 -2.27 28.00
N ASP A 23 -4.71 -2.92 28.30
CA ASP A 23 -4.84 -4.37 28.27
C ASP A 23 -5.71 -4.80 27.08
N PRO A 24 -5.12 -5.33 26.00
CA PRO A 24 -5.88 -5.80 24.85
C PRO A 24 -6.93 -6.87 25.19
N ALA A 25 -6.64 -7.75 26.18
CA ALA A 25 -7.55 -8.83 26.56
C ALA A 25 -8.82 -8.34 27.28
N ALA A 26 -8.79 -7.14 27.85
CA ALA A 26 -9.97 -6.56 28.47
C ALA A 26 -10.99 -6.01 27.45
N ILE A 27 -10.59 -5.81 26.20
CA ILE A 27 -11.46 -5.26 25.15
C ILE A 27 -12.32 -6.37 24.55
N ALA A 28 -13.63 -6.23 24.63
CA ALA A 28 -14.60 -7.20 24.15
C ALA A 28 -15.19 -6.85 22.79
N LEU A 29 -15.20 -5.57 22.42
CA LEU A 29 -15.88 -5.07 21.23
C LEU A 29 -15.07 -3.93 20.57
N PHE A 30 -15.00 -3.96 19.26
CA PHE A 30 -14.62 -2.81 18.43
C PHE A 30 -15.86 -2.27 17.73
N ARG A 31 -16.10 -0.98 17.89
CA ARG A 31 -17.26 -0.31 17.28
C ARG A 31 -16.84 0.73 16.26
N TYR A 32 -17.40 0.63 15.07
CA TYR A 32 -17.48 1.71 14.09
C TYR A 32 -18.63 2.63 14.52
N ALA A 33 -18.30 3.73 15.19
CA ALA A 33 -19.28 4.52 15.91
C ALA A 33 -19.98 5.58 15.05
N ALA A 34 -19.22 6.35 14.26
CA ALA A 34 -19.80 7.39 13.41
C ALA A 34 -18.91 7.74 12.21
N ILE A 35 -19.55 8.26 11.17
CA ILE A 35 -18.92 8.99 10.06
C ILE A 35 -19.49 10.41 10.06
N ASP A 36 -18.61 11.40 9.92
CA ASP A 36 -18.96 12.79 9.65
C ASP A 36 -18.26 13.23 8.36
N ILE A 37 -19.02 13.79 7.41
CA ILE A 37 -18.49 14.30 6.13
C ILE A 37 -18.76 15.78 6.09
N ASP A 38 -17.71 16.57 6.32
CA ASP A 38 -17.74 18.01 6.30
C ASP A 38 -17.37 18.51 4.89
N TYR A 39 -18.32 19.13 4.24
CA TYR A 39 -18.17 19.73 2.92
C TYR A 39 -17.79 21.21 2.99
N ASP A 40 -17.80 21.79 4.19
CA ASP A 40 -17.52 23.19 4.46
C ASP A 40 -16.22 23.36 5.27
N ALA A 41 -15.38 22.30 5.30
CA ALA A 41 -14.17 22.22 6.13
C ALA A 41 -13.13 23.28 5.82
N SER A 42 -13.10 23.83 4.60
CA SER A 42 -12.20 24.89 4.18
C SER A 42 -12.96 26.17 3.89
N PRO A 43 -12.42 27.36 4.27
CA PRO A 43 -13.01 28.66 3.92
C PRO A 43 -13.17 28.88 2.41
N ASP A 44 -12.31 28.26 1.61
CA ASP A 44 -12.30 28.37 0.16
C ASP A 44 -13.15 27.26 -0.53
N PHE A 45 -13.76 26.37 0.25
CA PHE A 45 -14.55 25.23 -0.24
C PHE A 45 -13.82 24.36 -1.28
N ASP A 46 -12.51 24.21 -1.09
CA ASP A 46 -11.63 23.49 -2.00
C ASP A 46 -11.28 22.07 -1.53
N GLU A 47 -11.84 21.62 -0.39
CA GLU A 47 -11.65 20.29 0.18
C GLU A 47 -12.89 19.76 0.89
N VAL A 48 -12.96 18.43 1.01
CA VAL A 48 -13.96 17.70 1.81
C VAL A 48 -13.23 16.87 2.86
N THR A 49 -13.68 16.95 4.11
CA THR A 49 -13.13 16.15 5.21
C THR A 49 -14.09 15.07 5.64
N ALA A 50 -13.63 13.81 5.61
CA ALA A 50 -14.35 12.67 6.18
C ALA A 50 -13.69 12.24 7.49
N THR A 51 -14.42 12.32 8.60
CA THR A 51 -13.97 11.93 9.94
C THR A 51 -14.67 10.67 10.40
N PHE A 52 -13.88 9.70 10.86
CA PHE A 52 -14.35 8.41 11.37
C PHE A 52 -14.12 8.35 12.88
N THR A 53 -15.11 7.87 13.62
CA THR A 53 -15.00 7.61 15.04
C THR A 53 -15.06 6.12 15.31
N TYR A 54 -14.06 5.62 16.04
CA TYR A 54 -13.91 4.22 16.43
C TYR A 54 -13.86 4.11 17.95
N GLU A 55 -14.41 3.03 18.50
CA GLU A 55 -14.42 2.78 19.94
C GLU A 55 -13.91 1.37 20.25
N LEU A 56 -13.00 1.28 21.20
CA LEU A 56 -12.63 0.03 21.87
C LEU A 56 -13.40 -0.03 23.20
N VAL A 57 -14.23 -1.06 23.34
CA VAL A 57 -15.19 -1.19 24.43
C VAL A 57 -14.85 -2.42 25.28
N ASP A 58 -14.78 -2.26 26.60
CA ASP A 58 -14.50 -3.36 27.51
C ASP A 58 -15.73 -4.29 27.71
N GLY A 59 -15.52 -5.36 28.52
CA GLY A 59 -16.57 -6.32 28.81
C GLY A 59 -17.74 -5.77 29.65
N SER A 60 -17.61 -4.57 30.24
CA SER A 60 -18.70 -3.89 30.94
C SER A 60 -19.64 -3.11 30.01
N GLY A 61 -19.24 -2.93 28.75
CA GLY A 61 -19.99 -2.16 27.76
C GLY A 61 -19.75 -0.65 27.80
N VAL A 62 -18.84 -0.16 28.66
CA VAL A 62 -18.44 1.25 28.69
C VAL A 62 -17.28 1.45 27.72
N GLY A 63 -17.36 2.49 26.88
CA GLY A 63 -16.29 2.84 25.95
C GLY A 63 -15.00 3.16 26.69
N VAL A 64 -13.94 2.40 26.44
CA VAL A 64 -12.64 2.57 27.09
C VAL A 64 -11.77 3.56 26.34
N VAL A 65 -11.74 3.44 24.99
CA VAL A 65 -10.92 4.29 24.14
C VAL A 65 -11.71 4.70 22.90
N THR A 66 -11.87 6.00 22.71
CA THR A 66 -12.41 6.58 21.48
C THR A 66 -11.25 7.14 20.64
N CYS A 67 -11.17 6.71 19.38
CA CYS A 67 -10.20 7.20 18.39
C CYS A 67 -10.91 7.89 17.24
N ARG A 68 -10.25 8.87 16.64
CA ARG A 68 -10.74 9.59 15.47
C ARG A 68 -9.70 9.62 14.37
N GLU A 69 -10.12 9.37 13.16
CA GLU A 69 -9.27 9.44 11.97
C GLU A 69 -9.96 10.29 10.92
N ALA A 70 -9.22 11.15 10.23
CA ALA A 70 -9.78 11.99 9.18
C ALA A 70 -9.03 11.81 7.87
N PHE A 71 -9.78 11.87 6.76
CA PHE A 71 -9.25 11.98 5.42
C PHE A 71 -9.72 13.30 4.80
N VAL A 72 -8.75 14.10 4.31
CA VAL A 72 -9.01 15.36 3.64
C VAL A 72 -8.82 15.15 2.13
N PHE A 73 -9.85 15.43 1.36
CA PHE A 73 -9.91 15.23 -0.08
C PHE A 73 -9.94 16.59 -0.79
N PRO A 74 -8.85 17.00 -1.49
CA PRO A 74 -8.87 18.20 -2.31
C PRO A 74 -9.85 18.06 -3.47
N LEU A 75 -10.64 19.09 -3.69
CA LEU A 75 -11.61 19.17 -4.79
C LEU A 75 -10.93 19.57 -6.12
N SER A 76 -11.65 19.39 -7.22
CA SER A 76 -11.32 19.98 -8.51
C SER A 76 -12.01 21.35 -8.65
N ALA A 77 -11.69 22.08 -9.73
CA ALA A 77 -12.35 23.33 -10.06
C ALA A 77 -13.88 23.22 -10.23
N ASP A 78 -14.39 21.99 -10.43
CA ASP A 78 -15.85 21.74 -10.51
C ASP A 78 -16.55 21.88 -9.14
N GLY A 79 -15.76 21.96 -8.06
CA GLY A 79 -16.25 22.10 -6.69
C GLY A 79 -16.94 20.84 -6.15
N ILE A 80 -17.79 21.03 -5.15
CA ILE A 80 -18.50 19.97 -4.43
C ILE A 80 -19.63 19.40 -5.30
N PRO A 81 -19.75 18.07 -5.46
CA PRO A 81 -20.90 17.46 -6.13
C PRO A 81 -22.22 17.87 -5.46
N ARG A 82 -23.24 18.17 -6.28
CA ARG A 82 -24.55 18.65 -5.80
C ARG A 82 -25.16 17.68 -4.79
N PRO A 83 -25.76 18.16 -3.68
CA PRO A 83 -26.49 17.33 -2.74
C PRO A 83 -27.51 16.42 -3.46
N GLY A 84 -27.52 15.12 -3.10
CA GLY A 84 -28.44 14.13 -3.67
C GLY A 84 -28.09 13.63 -5.08
N SER A 85 -27.05 14.19 -5.75
CA SER A 85 -26.60 13.67 -7.04
C SER A 85 -26.02 12.24 -6.91
N ALA A 86 -26.05 11.47 -8.01
CA ALA A 86 -25.47 10.13 -8.06
C ALA A 86 -23.98 10.15 -7.67
N ARG A 87 -23.23 11.15 -8.14
CA ARG A 87 -21.81 11.33 -7.83
C ARG A 87 -21.55 11.54 -6.33
N ARG A 88 -22.39 12.37 -5.66
CA ARG A 88 -22.27 12.60 -4.21
C ARG A 88 -22.62 11.33 -3.42
N LYS A 89 -23.69 10.64 -3.79
CA LYS A 89 -24.08 9.37 -3.15
C LYS A 89 -23.01 8.28 -3.31
N ALA A 90 -22.39 8.17 -4.50
CA ALA A 90 -21.29 7.24 -4.74
C ALA A 90 -20.08 7.56 -3.87
N PHE A 91 -19.72 8.84 -3.74
CA PHE A 91 -18.66 9.28 -2.85
C PHE A 91 -18.95 8.92 -1.38
N GLU A 92 -20.13 9.27 -0.88
CA GLU A 92 -20.55 8.98 0.51
C GLU A 92 -20.53 7.47 0.81
N ARG A 93 -20.94 6.62 -0.16
CA ARG A 93 -20.85 5.16 -0.01
C ARG A 93 -19.42 4.65 0.01
N LEU A 94 -18.56 5.15 -0.86
CA LEU A 94 -17.13 4.81 -0.87
C LEU A 94 -16.41 5.27 0.41
N VAL A 95 -16.75 6.45 0.95
CA VAL A 95 -16.25 6.94 2.25
C VAL A 95 -16.60 5.98 3.37
N CYS A 96 -17.83 5.43 3.39
CA CYS A 96 -18.21 4.40 4.34
C CYS A 96 -17.24 3.21 4.31
N HIS A 97 -16.96 2.67 3.12
CA HIS A 97 -16.05 1.54 2.95
C HIS A 97 -14.59 1.90 3.26
N LEU A 98 -14.16 3.12 2.96
CA LEU A 98 -12.84 3.63 3.36
C LEU A 98 -12.69 3.62 4.89
N GLY A 99 -13.67 4.12 5.61
CA GLY A 99 -13.63 4.13 7.08
C GLY A 99 -13.65 2.74 7.68
N LEU A 100 -14.40 1.78 7.09
CA LEU A 100 -14.39 0.38 7.52
C LEU A 100 -13.00 -0.26 7.32
N ALA A 101 -12.32 0.02 6.21
CA ALA A 101 -10.96 -0.46 5.98
C ALA A 101 -9.91 0.25 6.87
N ALA A 102 -10.01 1.56 7.04
CA ALA A 102 -9.11 2.37 7.87
C ALA A 102 -9.20 1.97 9.35
N GLY A 103 -10.41 1.61 9.83
CA GLY A 103 -10.67 1.15 11.19
C GLY A 103 -9.87 -0.08 11.61
N LEU A 104 -9.34 -0.87 10.67
CA LEU A 104 -8.44 -1.99 10.97
C LEU A 104 -7.13 -1.52 11.64
N SER A 105 -6.73 -0.26 11.45
CA SER A 105 -5.59 0.36 12.15
C SER A 105 -5.84 0.48 13.65
N TYR A 106 -7.10 0.51 14.08
CA TYR A 106 -7.54 0.62 15.46
C TYR A 106 -8.04 -0.72 16.03
N TYR A 107 -8.77 -1.50 15.23
CA TYR A 107 -9.18 -2.86 15.59
C TYR A 107 -8.00 -3.71 16.05
N LYS A 108 -6.87 -3.67 15.33
CA LYS A 108 -5.66 -4.43 15.65
C LYS A 108 -5.08 -4.13 17.04
N MET A 109 -5.40 -3.00 17.67
CA MET A 109 -4.85 -2.65 18.99
C MET A 109 -5.23 -3.68 20.07
N ALA A 110 -6.35 -4.39 19.89
CA ALA A 110 -6.83 -5.40 20.83
C ALA A 110 -7.34 -6.67 20.12
N ALA A 111 -7.67 -6.62 18.83
CA ALA A 111 -8.26 -7.69 18.05
C ALA A 111 -9.48 -8.35 18.76
N PRO A 112 -10.48 -7.58 19.21
CA PRO A 112 -11.57 -8.12 20.02
C PRO A 112 -12.46 -9.09 19.25
N PRO A 113 -13.17 -10.01 19.95
CA PRO A 113 -13.99 -11.04 19.33
C PRO A 113 -15.30 -10.51 18.71
N GLN A 114 -15.63 -9.25 18.91
CA GLN A 114 -16.85 -8.65 18.39
C GLN A 114 -16.53 -7.35 17.63
N VAL A 115 -17.25 -7.13 16.53
CA VAL A 115 -17.25 -5.91 15.74
C VAL A 115 -18.69 -5.44 15.59
N GLU A 116 -18.96 -4.18 15.89
CA GLU A 116 -20.25 -3.52 15.69
C GLU A 116 -20.10 -2.37 14.69
N ILE A 117 -21.02 -2.33 13.73
CA ILE A 117 -21.16 -1.18 12.83
C ILE A 117 -22.48 -0.52 13.21
N SER A 118 -22.39 0.65 13.86
CA SER A 118 -23.57 1.33 14.40
C SER A 118 -24.43 1.98 13.31
N ASP A 119 -25.71 2.22 13.61
CA ASP A 119 -26.60 2.96 12.72
C ASP A 119 -26.15 4.42 12.52
N SER A 120 -25.40 4.99 13.49
CA SER A 120 -24.77 6.31 13.37
C SER A 120 -23.60 6.31 12.41
N TYR A 121 -22.99 5.14 12.16
CA TYR A 121 -21.92 4.98 11.17
C TYR A 121 -22.51 4.93 9.76
N ILE A 122 -23.58 4.15 9.55
CA ILE A 122 -24.29 4.04 8.28
C ILE A 122 -25.78 3.76 8.49
N ALA A 123 -26.61 4.79 8.31
CA ALA A 123 -28.05 4.70 8.56
C ALA A 123 -28.76 3.72 7.63
N ASP A 124 -28.34 3.62 6.37
CA ASP A 124 -28.95 2.74 5.36
C ASP A 124 -28.53 1.27 5.52
N GLY A 125 -27.57 0.98 6.42
CA GLY A 125 -27.03 -0.35 6.64
C GLY A 125 -26.08 -0.81 5.55
N LEU A 126 -25.62 -2.07 5.66
CA LEU A 126 -24.72 -2.73 4.72
C LEU A 126 -25.35 -4.01 4.16
N THR A 127 -25.05 -4.32 2.90
CA THR A 127 -25.42 -5.61 2.33
C THR A 127 -24.55 -6.74 2.90
N VAL A 128 -25.01 -7.98 2.76
CA VAL A 128 -24.24 -9.16 3.20
C VAL A 128 -22.92 -9.26 2.44
N GLU A 129 -22.90 -8.90 1.16
CA GLU A 129 -21.74 -8.91 0.29
C GLU A 129 -20.70 -7.87 0.71
N GLU A 130 -21.14 -6.65 1.07
CA GLU A 130 -20.25 -5.60 1.57
C GLU A 130 -19.62 -6.01 2.91
N VAL A 131 -20.38 -6.60 3.82
CA VAL A 131 -19.83 -7.12 5.08
C VAL A 131 -18.90 -8.30 4.83
N ALA A 132 -19.22 -9.19 3.89
CA ALA A 132 -18.35 -10.29 3.50
C ALA A 132 -17.00 -9.79 2.96
N PHE A 133 -16.99 -8.71 2.17
CA PHE A 133 -15.76 -8.04 1.75
C PHE A 133 -14.93 -7.57 2.95
N HIS A 134 -15.52 -6.86 3.91
CA HIS A 134 -14.79 -6.35 5.09
C HIS A 134 -14.32 -7.45 6.03
N ARG A 135 -15.08 -8.54 6.19
CA ARG A 135 -14.64 -9.74 6.92
C ARG A 135 -13.40 -10.35 6.29
N ARG A 136 -13.39 -10.48 4.95
CA ARG A 136 -12.24 -11.00 4.21
C ARG A 136 -11.04 -10.07 4.30
N LEU A 137 -11.25 -8.75 4.17
CA LEU A 137 -10.20 -7.74 4.34
C LEU A 137 -9.58 -7.80 5.75
N LEU A 138 -10.38 -8.01 6.78
CA LEU A 138 -9.90 -8.19 8.15
C LEU A 138 -9.11 -9.50 8.28
N ALA A 139 -9.69 -10.65 7.91
CA ALA A 139 -9.09 -11.95 8.10
C ALA A 139 -7.77 -12.10 7.34
N LYS A 140 -7.76 -11.76 6.04
CA LYS A 140 -6.58 -11.90 5.16
C LYS A 140 -5.62 -10.72 5.28
N GLY A 141 -6.13 -9.50 5.38
CA GLY A 141 -5.32 -8.27 5.46
C GLY A 141 -4.57 -8.11 6.78
N LEU A 142 -5.01 -8.79 7.86
CA LEU A 142 -4.33 -8.83 9.14
C LEU A 142 -3.58 -10.16 9.39
N GLY A 143 -3.35 -10.99 8.38
CA GLY A 143 -2.70 -12.30 8.54
C GLY A 143 -1.30 -12.20 9.14
N GLU A 144 -0.43 -11.32 8.64
CA GLU A 144 0.89 -11.07 9.23
C GLU A 144 0.77 -10.56 10.67
N PHE A 145 -0.14 -9.61 10.92
CA PHE A 145 -0.39 -9.12 12.28
C PHE A 145 -0.76 -10.27 13.22
N SER A 146 -1.62 -11.18 12.80
CA SER A 146 -2.02 -12.36 13.57
C SER A 146 -0.82 -13.26 13.87
N PHE A 147 0.00 -13.57 12.86
CA PHE A 147 1.21 -14.36 13.01
C PHE A 147 2.18 -13.75 14.02
N VAL A 148 2.51 -12.46 13.86
CA VAL A 148 3.48 -11.76 14.73
C VAL A 148 3.01 -11.68 16.19
N ASN A 149 1.70 -11.57 16.41
CA ASN A 149 1.13 -11.49 17.77
C ASN A 149 0.65 -12.82 18.34
N GLY A 150 0.87 -13.95 17.64
CA GLY A 150 0.48 -15.30 18.12
C GLY A 150 -1.03 -15.51 18.24
N LEU A 151 -1.81 -14.82 17.39
CA LEU A 151 -3.28 -14.91 17.33
C LEU A 151 -3.71 -16.01 16.35
N ASP A 152 -5.02 -16.24 16.22
CA ASP A 152 -5.55 -17.12 15.18
C ASP A 152 -5.15 -16.63 13.79
N ALA A 153 -4.75 -17.55 12.91
CA ALA A 153 -4.26 -17.22 11.56
C ALA A 153 -5.24 -16.37 10.74
N GLU A 154 -6.54 -16.62 10.93
CA GLU A 154 -7.62 -15.81 10.38
C GLU A 154 -8.51 -15.30 11.51
N LEU A 155 -8.48 -14.00 11.77
CA LEU A 155 -9.37 -13.37 12.73
C LEU A 155 -10.80 -13.37 12.21
N GLN A 156 -11.74 -13.92 12.97
CA GLN A 156 -13.16 -14.05 12.61
C GLN A 156 -14.08 -13.49 13.71
N PRO A 157 -14.04 -12.18 13.98
CA PRO A 157 -14.93 -11.59 14.97
C PRO A 157 -16.40 -11.71 14.54
N ARG A 158 -17.30 -11.75 15.52
CA ARG A 158 -18.75 -11.68 15.25
C ARG A 158 -19.11 -10.24 14.87
N TYR A 159 -19.76 -10.07 13.71
CA TYR A 159 -20.21 -8.78 13.24
C TYR A 159 -21.68 -8.53 13.63
N ALA A 160 -21.94 -7.41 14.30
CA ALA A 160 -23.26 -6.83 14.49
C ALA A 160 -23.41 -5.60 13.58
N PHE A 161 -24.41 -5.61 12.71
CA PHE A 161 -24.67 -4.53 11.74
C PHE A 161 -26.13 -4.53 11.31
N ARG A 162 -26.62 -3.38 10.83
CA ARG A 162 -27.92 -3.29 10.18
C ARG A 162 -27.81 -3.83 8.75
N SER A 163 -28.53 -4.92 8.46
CA SER A 163 -28.57 -5.49 7.12
C SER A 163 -29.43 -4.63 6.18
N ALA A 164 -28.93 -4.40 4.97
CA ALA A 164 -29.61 -3.70 3.90
C ALA A 164 -29.80 -4.60 2.68
N VAL A 165 -30.83 -4.30 1.89
CA VAL A 165 -30.98 -4.84 0.54
C VAL A 165 -30.05 -4.07 -0.40
N ALA A 166 -29.39 -4.78 -1.32
CA ALA A 166 -28.50 -4.14 -2.29
C ALA A 166 -29.28 -3.09 -3.13
N PRO A 167 -28.88 -1.81 -3.07
CA PRO A 167 -29.47 -0.79 -3.91
C PRO A 167 -29.11 -1.02 -5.38
N ALA A 168 -29.90 -0.47 -6.31
CA ALA A 168 -29.48 -0.42 -7.70
C ALA A 168 -28.19 0.42 -7.84
N PRO A 169 -27.21 -0.02 -8.66
CA PRO A 169 -26.01 0.75 -8.92
C PRO A 169 -26.33 2.16 -9.44
N LEU A 170 -25.56 3.13 -8.98
CA LEU A 170 -25.71 4.54 -9.37
C LEU A 170 -25.17 4.77 -10.78
N THR A 171 -25.90 5.55 -11.57
CA THR A 171 -25.52 5.95 -12.94
C THR A 171 -25.64 7.46 -13.12
N GLY A 172 -24.97 8.02 -14.14
CA GLY A 172 -24.95 9.45 -14.41
C GLY A 172 -24.01 10.21 -13.48
N LEU A 173 -22.85 9.60 -13.16
CA LEU A 173 -21.82 10.23 -12.32
C LEU A 173 -21.00 11.28 -13.04
N ASP A 174 -20.98 11.26 -14.38
CA ASP A 174 -20.15 12.16 -15.21
C ASP A 174 -18.66 12.05 -14.88
N LEU A 175 -18.11 10.85 -15.08
CA LEU A 175 -16.70 10.50 -14.83
C LEU A 175 -15.88 10.52 -16.14
N GLY A 176 -15.76 11.68 -16.78
CA GLY A 176 -15.11 11.82 -18.09
C GLY A 176 -13.61 12.10 -18.06
N ARG A 177 -12.99 12.25 -16.89
CA ARG A 177 -11.54 12.50 -16.78
C ARG A 177 -10.74 11.22 -16.92
N GLY A 178 -9.49 11.33 -17.41
CA GLY A 178 -8.55 10.23 -17.55
C GLY A 178 -8.23 9.50 -16.22
N PRO A 179 -7.36 8.48 -16.27
CA PRO A 179 -7.11 7.62 -15.11
C PRO A 179 -6.49 8.37 -13.93
N MET A 180 -6.90 8.00 -12.70
CA MET A 180 -6.25 8.38 -11.46
C MET A 180 -5.28 7.28 -11.05
N VAL A 181 -3.99 7.63 -10.84
CA VAL A 181 -2.91 6.68 -10.60
C VAL A 181 -2.31 6.89 -9.22
N PRO A 182 -2.51 5.97 -8.27
CA PRO A 182 -1.83 6.01 -6.98
C PRO A 182 -0.32 5.86 -7.11
N VAL A 183 0.43 6.80 -6.54
CA VAL A 183 1.90 6.82 -6.57
C VAL A 183 2.46 6.67 -5.17
N GLY A 184 3.19 5.57 -4.94
CA GLY A 184 3.89 5.27 -3.69
C GLY A 184 5.39 5.57 -3.72
N GLY A 185 5.93 6.13 -4.81
CA GLY A 185 7.34 6.45 -4.97
C GLY A 185 8.22 5.29 -5.46
N GLY A 186 7.70 4.07 -5.58
CA GLY A 186 8.44 2.90 -6.08
C GLY A 186 8.42 2.76 -7.60
N LYS A 187 9.28 1.87 -8.13
CA LYS A 187 9.43 1.59 -9.56
C LYS A 187 8.13 1.27 -10.28
N ASP A 188 7.21 0.53 -9.62
CA ASP A 188 5.99 0.01 -10.25
C ASP A 188 5.05 1.14 -10.65
N SER A 189 4.79 2.08 -9.75
CA SER A 189 3.98 3.26 -10.07
C SER A 189 4.62 4.13 -11.16
N CYS A 190 5.95 4.25 -11.18
CA CYS A 190 6.66 4.97 -12.25
C CYS A 190 6.42 4.31 -13.62
N VAL A 191 6.47 2.96 -13.69
CA VAL A 191 6.19 2.21 -14.93
C VAL A 191 4.75 2.43 -15.40
N SER A 192 3.77 2.34 -14.51
CA SER A 192 2.36 2.62 -14.87
C SER A 192 2.18 4.05 -15.38
N VAL A 193 2.81 5.03 -14.73
CA VAL A 193 2.76 6.44 -15.15
C VAL A 193 3.35 6.62 -16.55
N GLU A 194 4.52 6.02 -16.85
CA GLU A 194 5.14 6.18 -18.16
C GLU A 194 4.39 5.42 -19.30
N ILE A 195 3.77 4.26 -18.99
CA ILE A 195 2.88 3.59 -19.94
C ILE A 195 1.70 4.50 -20.31
N LEU A 196 1.01 5.06 -19.32
CA LEU A 196 -0.13 5.93 -19.54
C LEU A 196 0.27 7.27 -20.18
N ARG A 197 1.39 7.87 -19.79
CA ARG A 197 1.95 9.06 -20.43
C ARG A 197 2.20 8.82 -21.92
N SER A 198 2.80 7.69 -22.25
CA SER A 198 3.06 7.32 -23.67
C SER A 198 1.75 7.15 -24.43
N ALA A 199 0.76 6.49 -23.84
CA ALA A 199 -0.55 6.30 -24.45
C ALA A 199 -1.28 7.65 -24.67
N ALA A 200 -1.19 8.56 -23.70
CA ALA A 200 -1.81 9.89 -23.77
C ALA A 200 -1.32 10.77 -24.92
N THR A 201 -0.13 10.49 -25.48
CA THR A 201 0.34 11.18 -26.70
C THR A 201 -0.50 10.85 -27.92
N GLY A 202 -1.16 9.68 -27.95
CA GLY A 202 -2.04 9.24 -29.04
C GLY A 202 -3.53 9.42 -28.73
N ASP A 203 -3.90 9.33 -27.45
CA ASP A 203 -5.30 9.46 -27.00
C ASP A 203 -5.35 10.12 -25.61
N PRO A 204 -5.82 11.38 -25.50
CA PRO A 204 -5.88 12.13 -24.26
C PRO A 204 -6.69 11.47 -23.13
N LYS A 205 -7.57 10.50 -23.44
CA LYS A 205 -8.32 9.75 -22.42
C LYS A 205 -7.41 8.99 -21.45
N PHE A 206 -6.17 8.67 -21.84
CA PHE A 206 -5.17 8.01 -21.00
C PHE A 206 -4.32 8.99 -20.18
N SER A 207 -4.58 10.32 -20.26
CA SER A 207 -3.81 11.32 -19.50
C SER A 207 -3.96 11.08 -17.99
N PRO A 208 -2.89 10.68 -17.28
CA PRO A 208 -3.01 10.34 -15.88
C PRO A 208 -3.02 11.57 -14.98
N THR A 209 -3.80 11.51 -13.91
CA THR A 209 -3.66 12.36 -12.73
C THR A 209 -3.10 11.51 -11.60
N LEU A 210 -2.00 11.95 -10.99
CA LEU A 210 -1.34 11.22 -9.91
C LEU A 210 -2.07 11.46 -8.59
N ILE A 211 -2.18 10.43 -7.74
CA ILE A 211 -2.73 10.58 -6.39
C ILE A 211 -1.81 9.98 -5.35
N THR A 212 -1.70 10.63 -4.21
CA THR A 212 -0.98 10.15 -3.03
C THR A 212 -1.88 10.20 -1.81
N VAL A 213 -1.67 9.28 -0.86
CA VAL A 213 -2.21 9.38 0.50
C VAL A 213 -1.03 9.65 1.43
N ASN A 214 -0.99 10.84 1.98
CA ASN A 214 0.17 11.42 2.68
C ASN A 214 1.43 11.49 1.80
N ARG A 215 1.87 12.70 1.52
CA ARG A 215 3.02 12.95 0.64
C ARG A 215 4.34 12.91 1.44
N TYR A 216 4.97 11.73 1.49
CA TYR A 216 6.34 11.60 2.00
C TYR A 216 7.36 12.25 1.05
N PRO A 217 8.54 12.67 1.55
CA PRO A 217 9.55 13.33 0.70
C PRO A 217 9.90 12.57 -0.58
N VAL A 218 10.12 11.25 -0.48
CA VAL A 218 10.41 10.38 -1.64
C VAL A 218 9.27 10.41 -2.67
N ILE A 219 8.01 10.42 -2.22
CA ILE A 219 6.85 10.52 -3.11
C ILE A 219 6.82 11.89 -3.79
N ALA A 220 7.10 12.97 -3.04
CA ALA A 220 7.15 14.31 -3.58
C ALA A 220 8.21 14.46 -4.69
N ASP A 221 9.37 13.82 -4.52
CA ASP A 221 10.42 13.81 -5.54
C ASP A 221 9.99 13.09 -6.83
N VAL A 222 9.36 11.92 -6.71
CA VAL A 222 8.80 11.20 -7.87
C VAL A 222 7.70 12.00 -8.58
N ILE A 223 6.79 12.63 -7.82
CA ILE A 223 5.73 13.50 -8.39
C ILE A 223 6.34 14.67 -9.15
N ARG A 224 7.34 15.35 -8.59
CA ARG A 224 8.06 16.45 -9.24
C ARG A 224 8.66 15.98 -10.57
N ASP A 225 9.36 14.84 -10.57
CA ASP A 225 10.04 14.33 -11.77
C ASP A 225 9.04 13.76 -12.79
N ALA A 226 7.88 13.29 -12.34
CA ALA A 226 6.78 12.94 -13.22
C ALA A 226 6.25 14.16 -13.96
N ASN A 227 6.20 15.33 -13.35
CA ASN A 227 5.69 16.57 -13.93
C ASN A 227 4.31 16.38 -14.60
N LEU A 228 3.36 15.84 -13.84
CA LEU A 228 1.96 15.59 -14.23
C LEU A 228 1.02 16.19 -13.19
N PRO A 229 -0.25 16.44 -13.56
CA PRO A 229 -1.26 16.84 -12.58
C PRO A 229 -1.30 15.83 -11.42
N ASP A 230 -1.37 16.35 -10.20
CA ASP A 230 -1.40 15.51 -9.00
C ASP A 230 -2.35 16.01 -7.93
N VAL A 231 -2.72 15.12 -7.03
CA VAL A 231 -3.53 15.40 -5.85
C VAL A 231 -3.00 14.62 -4.66
N ALA A 232 -3.01 15.23 -3.47
CA ALA A 232 -2.63 14.58 -2.23
C ALA A 232 -3.82 14.53 -1.28
N VAL A 233 -4.34 13.34 -1.02
CA VAL A 233 -5.26 13.08 0.09
C VAL A 233 -4.45 13.05 1.38
N VAL A 234 -4.92 13.76 2.41
CA VAL A 234 -4.27 13.76 3.71
C VAL A 234 -5.01 12.81 4.64
N ARG A 235 -4.29 11.82 5.17
CA ARG A 235 -4.77 10.89 6.18
C ARG A 235 -4.21 11.29 7.55
N ASN A 236 -5.07 11.69 8.46
CA ASN A 236 -4.73 12.10 9.82
C ASN A 236 -5.13 11.00 10.80
N LEU A 237 -4.15 10.19 11.21
CA LEU A 237 -4.32 9.16 12.24
C LEU A 237 -4.51 9.82 13.61
N ASP A 238 -5.31 9.19 14.50
CA ASP A 238 -5.41 9.62 15.89
C ASP A 238 -4.04 9.55 16.59
N PRO A 239 -3.56 10.64 17.18
CA PRO A 239 -2.26 10.67 17.88
C PRO A 239 -2.18 9.67 19.06
N LYS A 240 -3.32 9.21 19.60
CA LYS A 240 -3.38 8.20 20.65
C LYS A 240 -2.77 6.86 20.25
N ILE A 241 -2.72 6.52 18.96
CA ILE A 241 -2.09 5.26 18.47
C ILE A 241 -0.69 5.09 19.05
N GLY A 242 0.14 6.14 18.97
CA GLY A 242 1.51 6.08 19.48
C GLY A 242 1.59 5.84 21.01
N ALA A 243 0.70 6.46 21.76
CA ALA A 243 0.61 6.29 23.22
C ALA A 243 0.09 4.89 23.60
N LEU A 244 -0.94 4.41 22.92
CA LEU A 244 -1.53 3.08 23.14
C LEU A 244 -0.55 1.96 22.81
N ASN A 245 0.21 2.08 21.71
CA ASN A 245 1.27 1.12 21.38
C ASN A 245 2.34 1.04 22.49
N LYS A 246 2.73 2.17 23.07
CA LYS A 246 3.66 2.20 24.22
C LYS A 246 3.03 1.64 25.50
N ALA A 247 1.71 1.73 25.62
CA ALA A 247 0.96 1.26 26.80
C ALA A 247 0.62 -0.24 26.78
N GLY A 248 0.96 -0.97 25.68
CA GLY A 248 0.75 -2.41 25.59
C GLY A 248 -0.28 -2.86 24.54
N ALA A 249 -0.77 -1.96 23.69
CA ALA A 249 -1.63 -2.35 22.57
C ALA A 249 -0.89 -3.25 21.59
N LEU A 250 -1.62 -4.21 20.99
CA LEU A 250 -1.08 -5.03 19.91
C LEU A 250 -0.75 -4.14 18.70
N ASN A 251 0.33 -4.49 18.01
CA ASN A 251 0.78 -3.72 16.85
C ASN A 251 1.27 -4.64 15.73
N GLY A 252 1.28 -4.16 14.49
CA GLY A 252 1.73 -4.89 13.31
C GLY A 252 1.15 -4.33 12.02
N HIS A 253 1.24 -5.11 10.96
CA HIS A 253 0.79 -4.79 9.62
C HIS A 253 -0.71 -4.45 9.55
N VAL A 254 -1.08 -3.61 8.60
CA VAL A 254 -2.45 -3.33 8.17
C VAL A 254 -2.53 -3.36 6.65
N PRO A 255 -3.70 -3.66 6.05
CA PRO A 255 -3.87 -3.72 4.60
C PRO A 255 -3.84 -2.32 3.96
N ALA A 256 -2.68 -1.66 4.02
CA ALA A 256 -2.51 -0.26 3.62
C ALA A 256 -2.89 -0.02 2.15
N THR A 257 -2.63 -0.97 1.25
CA THR A 257 -2.98 -0.84 -0.17
C THR A 257 -4.49 -0.76 -0.36
N ALA A 258 -5.30 -1.54 0.37
CA ALA A 258 -6.76 -1.45 0.30
C ALA A 258 -7.27 -0.07 0.79
N ILE A 259 -6.66 0.48 1.85
CA ILE A 259 -7.00 1.83 2.34
C ILE A 259 -6.66 2.90 1.29
N VAL A 260 -5.47 2.82 0.69
CA VAL A 260 -5.05 3.74 -0.39
C VAL A 260 -5.97 3.61 -1.61
N SER A 261 -6.36 2.38 -1.99
CA SER A 261 -7.28 2.13 -3.09
C SER A 261 -8.64 2.78 -2.87
N LEU A 262 -9.23 2.61 -1.68
CA LEU A 262 -10.52 3.20 -1.34
C LEU A 262 -10.44 4.74 -1.25
N ALA A 263 -9.35 5.30 -0.73
CA ALA A 263 -9.13 6.75 -0.74
C ALA A 263 -8.98 7.30 -2.17
N ALA A 264 -8.29 6.57 -3.05
CA ALA A 264 -8.18 6.92 -4.46
C ALA A 264 -9.52 6.86 -5.19
N LEU A 265 -10.35 5.85 -4.90
CA LEU A 265 -11.71 5.72 -5.44
C LEU A 265 -12.62 6.87 -4.99
N CYS A 266 -12.57 7.25 -3.70
CA CYS A 266 -13.27 8.45 -3.19
C CYS A 266 -12.84 9.71 -3.95
N SER A 267 -11.53 9.91 -4.09
CA SER A 267 -10.99 11.08 -4.81
C SER A 267 -11.34 11.05 -6.29
N ALA A 268 -11.32 9.87 -6.95
CA ALA A 268 -11.69 9.72 -8.34
C ALA A 268 -13.14 10.16 -8.59
N VAL A 269 -14.08 9.70 -7.76
CA VAL A 269 -15.49 10.13 -7.85
C VAL A 269 -15.62 11.61 -7.62
N LEU A 270 -15.02 12.17 -6.55
CA LEU A 270 -15.08 13.62 -6.28
C LEU A 270 -14.59 14.47 -7.43
N ARG A 271 -13.55 14.02 -8.14
CA ARG A 271 -12.87 14.78 -9.17
C ARG A 271 -13.28 14.40 -10.60
N GLY A 272 -14.19 13.43 -10.78
CA GLY A 272 -14.75 13.03 -12.09
C GLY A 272 -13.83 12.14 -12.93
N HIS A 273 -12.97 11.33 -12.30
CA HIS A 273 -12.15 10.34 -12.99
C HIS A 273 -12.92 9.02 -13.18
N GLY A 274 -12.85 8.43 -14.37
CA GLY A 274 -13.56 7.19 -14.73
C GLY A 274 -12.82 5.91 -14.34
N SER A 275 -11.58 6.00 -13.89
CA SER A 275 -10.79 4.83 -13.46
C SER A 275 -9.77 5.16 -12.39
N VAL A 276 -9.52 4.19 -11.50
CA VAL A 276 -8.36 4.14 -10.60
C VAL A 276 -7.46 3.00 -11.07
N VAL A 277 -6.24 3.35 -11.49
CA VAL A 277 -5.27 2.43 -12.08
C VAL A 277 -4.15 2.17 -11.10
N MET A 278 -4.19 0.99 -10.47
CA MET A 278 -3.16 0.51 -9.56
C MET A 278 -1.93 0.00 -10.31
N SER A 279 -0.86 -0.23 -9.58
CA SER A 279 0.42 -0.74 -10.10
C SER A 279 0.85 -2.02 -9.40
N ASN A 280 -0.13 -2.85 -8.96
CA ASN A 280 0.19 -4.13 -8.33
C ASN A 280 0.64 -5.12 -9.40
N GLU A 281 1.62 -5.91 -9.04
CA GLU A 281 2.29 -6.92 -9.85
C GLU A 281 1.70 -8.32 -9.60
N ARG A 282 2.10 -9.30 -10.43
CA ARG A 282 1.66 -10.69 -10.34
C ARG A 282 2.09 -11.36 -9.04
N SER A 283 3.34 -11.16 -8.64
CA SER A 283 3.94 -11.81 -7.46
C SER A 283 3.33 -11.37 -6.11
N ALA A 284 2.48 -10.33 -6.10
CA ALA A 284 1.77 -9.91 -4.89
C ALA A 284 0.77 -10.95 -4.38
N SER A 285 0.43 -11.97 -5.17
CA SER A 285 -0.48 -13.06 -4.78
C SER A 285 0.23 -14.23 -4.05
N GLU A 286 1.59 -14.27 -4.01
CA GLU A 286 2.35 -15.31 -3.34
C GLU A 286 2.41 -15.09 -1.82
N GLY A 287 2.13 -16.17 -1.03
CA GLY A 287 2.23 -16.14 0.42
C GLY A 287 3.67 -16.10 0.94
N ASN A 288 3.83 -15.65 2.20
CA ASN A 288 5.13 -15.58 2.86
C ASN A 288 5.41 -16.82 3.72
N ILE A 289 4.37 -17.37 4.39
CA ILE A 289 4.48 -18.49 5.33
C ILE A 289 3.13 -19.20 5.47
N THR A 290 3.16 -20.49 5.82
CA THR A 290 1.98 -21.22 6.30
C THR A 290 1.95 -21.19 7.82
N TYR A 291 0.89 -20.64 8.40
CA TYR A 291 0.68 -20.52 9.85
C TYR A 291 -0.66 -21.14 10.23
N GLN A 292 -0.67 -22.08 11.17
CA GLN A 292 -1.86 -22.85 11.58
C GLN A 292 -2.64 -23.46 10.39
N GLY A 293 -1.91 -23.90 9.34
CA GLY A 293 -2.50 -24.47 8.13
C GLY A 293 -3.09 -23.47 7.14
N VAL A 294 -2.93 -22.17 7.38
CA VAL A 294 -3.37 -21.08 6.50
C VAL A 294 -2.15 -20.38 5.90
N GLU A 295 -2.22 -20.10 4.59
CA GLU A 295 -1.22 -19.29 3.93
C GLU A 295 -1.38 -17.82 4.31
N ILE A 296 -0.31 -17.22 4.86
CA ILE A 296 -0.24 -15.82 5.22
C ILE A 296 0.49 -15.06 4.12
N ASN A 297 -0.18 -14.08 3.54
CA ASN A 297 0.37 -13.17 2.55
C ASN A 297 0.41 -11.74 3.10
N HIS A 298 1.63 -11.24 3.38
CA HIS A 298 1.88 -9.84 3.77
C HIS A 298 1.27 -8.84 2.79
N GLN A 299 1.26 -9.18 1.51
CA GLN A 299 0.79 -8.33 0.43
C GLN A 299 -0.66 -8.61 0.00
N TRP A 300 -1.46 -9.35 0.78
CA TRP A 300 -2.78 -9.77 0.34
C TRP A 300 -3.63 -8.61 -0.23
N SER A 301 -3.56 -7.42 0.34
CA SER A 301 -4.30 -6.25 -0.17
C SER A 301 -3.83 -5.74 -1.55
N LYS A 302 -2.76 -6.32 -2.11
CA LYS A 302 -2.29 -6.12 -3.49
C LYS A 302 -2.57 -7.32 -4.38
N SER A 303 -3.03 -8.46 -3.83
CA SER A 303 -3.29 -9.68 -4.59
C SER A 303 -4.41 -9.50 -5.62
N ASP A 304 -4.52 -10.43 -6.56
CA ASP A 304 -5.62 -10.54 -7.51
C ASP A 304 -6.97 -10.72 -6.81
N GLU A 305 -7.01 -11.52 -5.74
CA GLU A 305 -8.21 -11.72 -4.92
C GLU A 305 -8.71 -10.40 -4.32
N ALA A 306 -7.82 -9.59 -3.75
CA ALA A 306 -8.16 -8.28 -3.20
C ALA A 306 -8.60 -7.29 -4.28
N GLU A 307 -7.89 -7.27 -5.42
CA GLU A 307 -8.21 -6.44 -6.58
C GLU A 307 -9.63 -6.73 -7.09
N LEU A 308 -9.96 -8.00 -7.34
CA LEU A 308 -11.29 -8.42 -7.77
C LEU A 308 -12.37 -8.10 -6.73
N SER A 309 -12.05 -8.24 -5.44
CA SER A 309 -12.99 -7.94 -4.37
C SER A 309 -13.33 -6.45 -4.31
N ILE A 310 -12.32 -5.57 -4.46
CA ILE A 310 -12.53 -4.12 -4.54
C ILE A 310 -13.26 -3.75 -5.84
N ALA A 311 -12.88 -4.33 -6.98
CA ALA A 311 -13.55 -4.07 -8.25
C ALA A 311 -15.06 -4.42 -8.19
N ARG A 312 -15.42 -5.57 -7.59
CA ARG A 312 -16.83 -5.97 -7.40
C ARG A 312 -17.57 -5.01 -6.47
N LEU A 313 -16.92 -4.57 -5.39
CA LEU A 313 -17.49 -3.56 -4.50
C LEU A 313 -17.79 -2.27 -5.25
N VAL A 314 -16.85 -1.78 -6.07
CA VAL A 314 -17.03 -0.58 -6.90
C VAL A 314 -18.18 -0.77 -7.89
N GLN A 315 -18.23 -1.91 -8.59
CA GLN A 315 -19.28 -2.23 -9.55
C GLN A 315 -20.69 -2.31 -8.90
N SER A 316 -20.78 -2.72 -7.64
CA SER A 316 -22.05 -2.71 -6.90
C SER A 316 -22.52 -1.29 -6.55
N ILE A 317 -21.60 -0.32 -6.46
CA ILE A 317 -21.91 1.08 -6.21
C ILE A 317 -22.20 1.80 -7.53
N THR A 318 -21.33 1.64 -8.53
CA THR A 318 -21.48 2.24 -9.86
C THR A 318 -20.69 1.47 -10.93
N PRO A 319 -21.29 1.19 -12.10
CA PRO A 319 -20.57 0.59 -13.23
C PRO A 319 -19.70 1.59 -13.99
N GLU A 320 -19.79 2.89 -13.70
CA GLU A 320 -19.09 3.96 -14.43
C GLU A 320 -17.67 4.18 -13.94
N LEU A 321 -17.27 3.56 -12.80
CA LEU A 321 -15.93 3.66 -12.23
C LEU A 321 -15.21 2.31 -12.33
N SER A 322 -14.05 2.29 -12.96
CA SER A 322 -13.20 1.10 -13.06
C SER A 322 -12.08 1.12 -12.02
N TYR A 323 -11.78 -0.07 -11.47
CA TYR A 323 -10.64 -0.30 -10.57
C TYR A 323 -9.88 -1.54 -10.99
N PHE A 324 -8.59 -1.42 -11.27
CA PHE A 324 -7.74 -2.51 -11.71
C PHE A 324 -6.26 -2.16 -11.56
N SER A 325 -5.38 -3.17 -11.61
CA SER A 325 -3.92 -3.00 -11.67
C SER A 325 -3.41 -3.16 -13.10
N LEU A 326 -2.77 -2.11 -13.62
CA LEU A 326 -2.20 -2.11 -14.97
C LEU A 326 -1.07 -3.15 -15.10
N LEU A 327 -0.26 -3.34 -14.07
CA LEU A 327 0.90 -4.22 -14.10
C LEU A 327 0.62 -5.65 -13.66
N ARG A 328 -0.64 -6.03 -13.37
CA ARG A 328 -1.03 -7.38 -12.94
C ARG A 328 -0.49 -8.51 -13.83
N PRO A 329 -0.47 -8.39 -15.17
CA PRO A 329 0.07 -9.45 -16.03
C PRO A 329 1.60 -9.58 -15.97
N MET A 330 2.31 -8.65 -15.36
CA MET A 330 3.78 -8.59 -15.37
C MET A 330 4.36 -9.15 -14.07
N SER A 331 5.47 -9.85 -14.21
CA SER A 331 6.34 -10.18 -13.09
C SER A 331 7.11 -8.96 -12.60
N GLU A 332 7.61 -9.01 -11.37
CA GLU A 332 8.49 -7.97 -10.79
C GLU A 332 9.74 -7.75 -11.68
N LEU A 333 10.29 -8.82 -12.24
CA LEU A 333 11.47 -8.76 -13.10
C LEU A 333 11.16 -8.13 -14.46
N ALA A 334 9.98 -8.41 -15.04
CA ALA A 334 9.51 -7.74 -16.25
C ALA A 334 9.27 -6.25 -16.02
N ILE A 335 8.72 -5.88 -14.83
CA ILE A 335 8.54 -4.48 -14.43
C ILE A 335 9.90 -3.79 -14.23
N ALA A 336 10.88 -4.45 -13.59
CA ALA A 336 12.22 -3.90 -13.39
C ALA A 336 12.92 -3.61 -14.73
N ARG A 337 12.79 -4.52 -15.73
CA ARG A 337 13.28 -4.30 -17.08
C ARG A 337 12.60 -3.09 -17.73
N ARG A 338 11.27 -3.01 -17.67
CA ARG A 338 10.50 -1.88 -18.22
C ARG A 338 10.90 -0.57 -17.54
N PHE A 339 11.11 -0.59 -16.23
CA PHE A 339 11.58 0.58 -15.46
C PHE A 339 12.95 1.04 -15.96
N ALA A 340 13.90 0.13 -16.14
CA ALA A 340 15.23 0.44 -16.66
C ALA A 340 15.19 1.05 -18.06
N GLU A 341 14.25 0.60 -18.92
CA GLU A 341 14.10 1.04 -20.30
C GLU A 341 13.38 2.39 -20.46
N THR A 342 12.42 2.71 -19.58
CA THR A 342 11.48 3.83 -19.82
C THR A 342 11.41 4.86 -18.71
N CYS A 343 12.02 4.62 -17.54
CA CYS A 343 11.85 5.42 -16.33
C CYS A 343 13.13 6.11 -15.85
N ASP A 344 14.07 6.43 -16.76
CA ASP A 344 15.36 7.05 -16.44
C ASP A 344 15.25 8.36 -15.65
N ARG A 345 14.17 9.13 -15.86
CA ARG A 345 13.89 10.37 -15.13
C ARG A 345 13.72 10.19 -13.62
N TYR A 346 13.37 8.96 -13.16
CA TYR A 346 13.10 8.66 -11.75
C TYR A 346 14.28 8.02 -11.02
N PHE A 347 15.39 7.72 -11.69
CA PHE A 347 16.51 6.99 -11.07
C PHE A 347 17.06 7.70 -9.83
N ASP A 348 16.99 9.03 -9.80
CA ASP A 348 17.45 9.82 -8.68
C ASP A 348 16.39 10.13 -7.62
N SER A 349 15.13 9.74 -7.84
CA SER A 349 14.02 10.06 -6.93
C SER A 349 13.26 8.85 -6.40
N PHE A 350 13.15 7.76 -7.18
CA PHE A 350 12.36 6.60 -6.74
C PHE A 350 12.93 5.90 -5.50
N SER A 351 12.04 5.34 -4.69
CA SER A 351 12.39 4.41 -3.62
C SER A 351 11.21 3.54 -3.23
N SER A 352 11.52 2.29 -2.89
CA SER A 352 10.59 1.36 -2.23
C SER A 352 11.08 0.96 -0.83
N CYS A 353 12.09 1.64 -0.29
CA CYS A 353 12.70 1.31 1.00
C CYS A 353 11.77 1.64 2.16
N ASN A 354 11.37 0.63 2.96
CA ASN A 354 10.49 0.83 4.11
C ASN A 354 11.04 1.83 5.14
N ALA A 355 12.38 1.95 5.24
CA ALA A 355 12.99 2.93 6.14
C ALA A 355 12.73 4.39 5.74
N ALA A 356 12.47 4.68 4.47
CA ALA A 356 12.11 6.01 4.00
C ALA A 356 10.67 6.42 4.35
N PHE A 357 9.81 5.46 4.70
CA PHE A 357 8.39 5.67 5.00
C PHE A 357 8.04 5.53 6.49
N ARG A 358 9.02 5.46 7.38
CA ARG A 358 8.77 5.40 8.83
C ARG A 358 7.96 6.60 9.29
N LEU A 359 7.03 6.38 10.23
CA LEU A 359 6.19 7.45 10.81
C LEU A 359 7.04 8.49 11.54
N ASP A 360 8.08 8.05 12.26
CA ASP A 360 9.02 8.94 12.94
C ASP A 360 10.02 9.55 11.93
N PRO A 361 9.96 10.87 11.65
CA PRO A 361 10.84 11.53 10.69
C PRO A 361 12.33 11.41 11.03
N ALA A 362 12.69 11.37 12.33
CA ALA A 362 14.07 11.26 12.78
C ALA A 362 14.71 9.91 12.47
N ARG A 363 13.88 8.89 12.18
CA ARG A 363 14.31 7.53 11.87
C ARG A 363 14.20 7.19 10.39
N ARG A 364 13.83 8.15 9.53
CA ARG A 364 13.74 7.97 8.07
C ARG A 364 15.12 8.03 7.44
N THR A 365 15.35 7.16 6.47
CA THR A 365 16.42 7.35 5.49
C THR A 365 15.98 8.34 4.42
N SER A 366 16.92 9.00 3.76
CA SER A 366 16.61 9.93 2.67
C SER A 366 15.89 9.22 1.51
N ARG A 367 16.38 8.05 1.11
CA ARG A 367 15.88 7.26 -0.02
C ARG A 367 16.01 5.75 0.25
N TRP A 368 17.22 5.23 0.16
CA TRP A 368 17.53 3.81 0.32
C TRP A 368 18.38 3.56 1.56
N CYS A 369 18.08 2.51 2.34
CA CYS A 369 18.92 2.12 3.47
C CYS A 369 20.05 1.14 3.10
N GLY A 370 19.94 0.50 1.92
CA GLY A 370 20.89 -0.50 1.44
C GLY A 370 20.89 -1.85 2.15
N GLN A 371 20.11 -2.01 3.23
CA GLN A 371 20.22 -3.17 4.12
C GLN A 371 18.94 -4.02 4.22
N CYS A 372 17.77 -3.46 3.91
CA CYS A 372 16.51 -4.19 4.04
C CYS A 372 16.28 -5.10 2.83
N PRO A 373 15.42 -6.15 2.96
CA PRO A 373 15.11 -7.06 1.86
C PRO A 373 14.58 -6.35 0.62
N LYS A 374 13.83 -5.24 0.80
CA LYS A 374 13.33 -4.46 -0.34
C LYS A 374 14.45 -3.77 -1.12
N CYS A 375 15.47 -3.22 -0.44
CA CYS A 375 16.65 -2.66 -1.12
C CYS A 375 17.39 -3.73 -1.92
N GLN A 376 17.65 -4.89 -1.29
CA GLN A 376 18.36 -6.02 -1.91
C GLN A 376 17.58 -6.60 -3.10
N PHE A 377 16.27 -6.76 -2.96
CA PHE A 377 15.41 -7.24 -4.04
C PHE A 377 15.40 -6.29 -5.26
N VAL A 378 15.17 -4.98 -5.03
CA VAL A 378 15.13 -4.01 -6.13
C VAL A 378 16.50 -3.91 -6.81
N HIS A 379 17.59 -3.98 -6.04
CA HIS A 379 18.96 -4.02 -6.58
C HIS A 379 19.17 -5.26 -7.46
N LEU A 380 18.86 -6.46 -6.95
CA LEU A 380 18.97 -7.72 -7.70
C LEU A 380 18.18 -7.66 -9.02
N ALA A 381 16.92 -7.20 -8.95
CA ALA A 381 16.05 -7.10 -10.12
C ALA A 381 16.58 -6.10 -11.16
N LEU A 382 17.04 -4.92 -10.74
CA LEU A 382 17.59 -3.90 -11.65
C LEU A 382 18.97 -4.25 -12.18
N ALA A 383 19.77 -5.04 -11.46
CA ALA A 383 21.08 -5.53 -11.92
C ALA A 383 20.98 -6.42 -13.16
N THR A 384 19.77 -6.94 -13.48
CA THR A 384 19.52 -7.67 -14.75
C THR A 384 19.47 -6.77 -15.98
N ALA A 385 19.29 -5.44 -15.80
CA ALA A 385 19.00 -4.51 -16.92
C ALA A 385 19.84 -3.21 -16.86
N LEU A 386 20.40 -2.84 -15.71
CA LEU A 386 21.25 -1.67 -15.52
C LEU A 386 22.72 -2.09 -15.35
N ASP A 387 23.64 -1.23 -15.76
CA ASP A 387 25.05 -1.43 -15.50
C ASP A 387 25.39 -1.11 -14.02
N ARG A 388 26.57 -1.60 -13.58
CA ARG A 388 27.06 -1.46 -12.21
C ARG A 388 27.17 0.01 -11.77
N SER A 389 27.65 0.89 -12.65
CA SER A 389 27.84 2.31 -12.32
C SER A 389 26.50 3.01 -12.08
N ARG A 390 25.47 2.64 -12.83
CA ARG A 390 24.11 3.16 -12.62
C ARG A 390 23.52 2.67 -11.30
N LEU A 391 23.70 1.39 -10.97
CA LEU A 391 23.27 0.84 -9.68
C LEU A 391 23.96 1.55 -8.51
N GLU A 392 25.27 1.74 -8.60
CA GLU A 392 26.03 2.48 -7.60
C GLU A 392 25.53 3.93 -7.43
N SER A 393 25.14 4.59 -8.53
CA SER A 393 24.55 5.95 -8.44
C SER A 393 23.20 5.98 -7.71
N ILE A 394 22.40 4.93 -7.80
CA ILE A 394 21.09 4.83 -7.15
C ILE A 394 21.24 4.61 -5.63
N TRP A 395 22.12 3.70 -5.20
CA TRP A 395 22.27 3.32 -3.79
C TRP A 395 23.45 3.98 -3.08
N GLY A 396 24.37 4.61 -3.81
CA GLY A 396 25.63 5.15 -3.27
C GLY A 396 26.70 4.09 -3.02
N SER A 397 26.39 2.82 -3.27
CA SER A 397 27.29 1.68 -3.15
C SER A 397 26.77 0.48 -3.94
N GLU A 398 27.62 -0.50 -4.18
CA GLU A 398 27.24 -1.77 -4.76
C GLU A 398 26.71 -2.71 -3.66
N LEU A 399 25.44 -3.14 -3.74
CA LEU A 399 24.79 -3.85 -2.64
C LEU A 399 25.18 -5.32 -2.52
N PHE A 400 25.67 -6.00 -3.57
CA PHE A 400 26.20 -7.36 -3.41
C PHE A 400 27.50 -7.37 -2.57
N GLU A 401 28.21 -6.23 -2.48
CA GLU A 401 29.42 -6.08 -1.65
C GLU A 401 29.08 -5.55 -0.23
N THR A 402 28.09 -4.67 -0.10
CA THR A 402 27.87 -3.89 1.12
C THR A 402 26.68 -4.34 1.95
N SER A 403 25.75 -5.12 1.38
CA SER A 403 24.60 -5.69 2.09
C SER A 403 24.88 -7.12 2.56
N PRO A 404 24.23 -7.59 3.63
CA PRO A 404 24.37 -8.96 4.09
C PRO A 404 23.94 -9.98 3.02
N GLU A 405 24.77 -10.98 2.72
CA GLU A 405 24.47 -12.09 1.81
C GLU A 405 23.18 -12.84 2.24
N GLU A 406 22.96 -12.92 3.55
CA GLU A 406 21.81 -13.59 4.18
C GLU A 406 20.46 -13.07 3.67
N GLY A 407 20.36 -11.75 3.42
CA GLY A 407 19.15 -11.16 2.87
C GLY A 407 18.88 -11.59 1.42
N PHE A 408 19.92 -11.66 0.58
CA PHE A 408 19.80 -12.21 -0.77
C PHE A 408 19.44 -13.70 -0.73
N ALA A 409 20.04 -14.48 0.18
CA ALA A 409 19.73 -15.89 0.36
C ALA A 409 18.24 -16.09 0.74
N ALA A 410 17.69 -15.24 1.59
CA ALA A 410 16.26 -15.27 1.93
C ALA A 410 15.36 -14.99 0.71
N LEU A 411 15.73 -14.04 -0.16
CA LEU A 411 15.01 -13.75 -1.41
C LEU A 411 15.02 -14.93 -2.39
N LEU A 412 16.06 -15.76 -2.35
CA LEU A 412 16.22 -16.93 -3.22
C LEU A 412 15.53 -18.20 -2.67
N GLY A 413 14.84 -18.10 -1.54
CA GLY A 413 14.18 -19.25 -0.89
C GLY A 413 15.16 -20.23 -0.25
N LEU A 414 16.30 -19.75 0.23
CA LEU A 414 17.32 -20.52 0.94
C LEU A 414 17.19 -20.40 2.46
N ARG A 415 16.08 -19.87 2.93
CA ARG A 415 15.75 -19.68 4.35
C ARG A 415 14.34 -20.18 4.62
N GLU A 416 14.00 -20.28 5.91
CA GLU A 416 12.75 -20.92 6.38
C GLU A 416 11.48 -20.24 5.86
N TRP A 417 11.52 -18.89 5.72
CA TRP A 417 10.37 -18.13 5.20
C TRP A 417 10.82 -16.94 4.34
N LYS A 418 9.90 -16.50 3.48
CA LYS A 418 10.04 -15.28 2.67
C LYS A 418 9.94 -14.05 3.58
N PRO A 419 10.79 -13.02 3.39
CA PRO A 419 10.68 -11.77 4.15
C PRO A 419 9.27 -11.18 4.07
N PHE A 420 8.76 -10.65 5.18
CA PHE A 420 7.50 -9.89 5.22
C PHE A 420 7.71 -8.49 4.62
N GLU A 421 7.99 -8.46 3.34
CA GLU A 421 8.26 -7.29 2.53
C GLU A 421 7.66 -7.50 1.13
N CYS A 422 7.38 -6.39 0.42
CA CYS A 422 6.96 -6.46 -0.98
C CYS A 422 8.16 -6.80 -1.87
N VAL A 423 8.45 -8.08 -2.06
CA VAL A 423 9.54 -8.62 -2.87
C VAL A 423 8.99 -9.68 -3.82
N GLY A 424 9.69 -9.92 -4.94
CA GLY A 424 9.27 -10.89 -5.96
C GLY A 424 9.22 -12.33 -5.49
N GLU A 425 8.74 -13.22 -6.34
CA GLU A 425 8.71 -14.65 -6.09
C GLU A 425 10.12 -15.24 -6.00
N TYR A 426 10.29 -16.35 -5.29
CA TYR A 426 11.58 -17.06 -5.22
C TYR A 426 12.10 -17.43 -6.62
N GLY A 427 11.20 -17.89 -7.51
CA GLY A 427 11.54 -18.23 -8.89
C GLY A 427 12.07 -17.04 -9.67
N GLU A 428 11.45 -15.88 -9.54
CA GLU A 428 11.91 -14.63 -10.16
C GLU A 428 13.27 -14.19 -9.66
N CYS A 429 13.49 -14.25 -8.34
CA CYS A 429 14.79 -13.89 -7.74
C CYS A 429 15.91 -14.82 -8.22
N ARG A 430 15.63 -16.13 -8.38
CA ARG A 430 16.60 -17.09 -8.92
C ARG A 430 16.91 -16.81 -10.40
N VAL A 431 15.90 -16.50 -11.21
CA VAL A 431 16.09 -16.07 -12.60
C VAL A 431 16.90 -14.77 -12.66
N ALA A 432 16.63 -13.81 -11.77
CA ALA A 432 17.41 -12.57 -11.67
C ALA A 432 18.88 -12.87 -11.36
N LEU A 433 19.18 -13.73 -10.38
CA LEU A 433 20.53 -14.17 -10.06
C LEU A 433 21.24 -14.78 -11.27
N GLN A 434 20.57 -15.70 -12.00
CA GLN A 434 21.11 -16.30 -13.20
C GLN A 434 21.47 -15.25 -14.25
N MET A 435 20.55 -14.30 -14.52
CA MET A 435 20.78 -13.24 -15.51
C MET A 435 21.92 -12.30 -15.13
N VAL A 436 22.03 -11.94 -13.86
CA VAL A 436 23.15 -11.12 -13.35
C VAL A 436 24.48 -11.84 -13.55
N MET A 437 24.54 -13.14 -13.27
CA MET A 437 25.78 -13.93 -13.44
C MET A 437 26.14 -14.16 -14.92
N GLU A 438 25.20 -14.09 -15.83
CA GLU A 438 25.46 -14.12 -17.30
C GLU A 438 26.11 -12.82 -17.79
N ASN A 439 25.98 -11.72 -17.04
CA ASN A 439 26.57 -10.43 -17.40
C ASN A 439 28.07 -10.39 -17.01
N PRO A 440 28.99 -10.16 -17.97
CA PRO A 440 30.42 -10.11 -17.71
C PRO A 440 30.88 -9.11 -16.63
N ALA A 441 30.11 -8.03 -16.40
CA ALA A 441 30.38 -7.04 -15.37
C ALA A 441 30.36 -7.61 -13.95
N TRP A 442 29.74 -8.77 -13.75
CA TRP A 442 29.60 -9.47 -12.47
C TRP A 442 30.42 -10.76 -12.40
N SER A 443 31.26 -11.03 -13.41
CA SER A 443 32.06 -12.26 -13.50
C SER A 443 32.95 -12.41 -12.28
N GLY A 444 32.93 -13.58 -11.64
CA GLY A 444 33.75 -13.90 -10.48
C GLY A 444 33.38 -13.17 -9.18
N HIS A 445 32.21 -12.54 -9.11
CA HIS A 445 31.74 -11.87 -7.88
C HIS A 445 31.53 -12.91 -6.76
N PRO A 446 32.18 -12.79 -5.58
CA PRO A 446 32.18 -13.83 -4.55
C PRO A 446 30.79 -14.17 -4.02
N VAL A 447 29.99 -13.15 -3.66
CA VAL A 447 28.65 -13.32 -3.11
C VAL A 447 27.71 -13.99 -4.13
N LEU A 448 27.75 -13.55 -5.39
CA LEU A 448 26.92 -14.16 -6.45
C LEU A 448 27.30 -15.62 -6.69
N SER A 449 28.59 -15.96 -6.64
CA SER A 449 29.10 -17.33 -6.75
C SER A 449 28.63 -18.21 -5.60
N SER A 450 28.72 -17.71 -4.36
CA SER A 450 28.23 -18.39 -3.16
C SER A 450 26.71 -18.63 -3.23
N LEU A 451 25.93 -17.63 -3.59
CA LEU A 451 24.47 -17.75 -3.74
C LEU A 451 24.08 -18.77 -4.82
N ARG A 452 24.80 -18.79 -5.96
CA ARG A 452 24.58 -19.79 -7.01
C ARG A 452 24.79 -21.19 -6.48
N GLU A 453 25.92 -21.44 -5.79
CA GLU A 453 26.23 -22.75 -5.22
C GLU A 453 25.12 -23.23 -4.27
N GLN A 454 24.62 -22.34 -3.41
CA GLN A 454 23.53 -22.64 -2.48
C GLN A 454 22.22 -22.97 -3.24
N VAL A 455 21.85 -22.19 -4.28
CA VAL A 455 20.65 -22.44 -5.09
C VAL A 455 20.76 -23.76 -5.86
N VAL A 456 21.94 -24.07 -6.43
CA VAL A 456 22.20 -25.34 -7.12
C VAL A 456 22.10 -26.53 -6.14
N ALA A 457 22.70 -26.41 -4.95
CA ALA A 457 22.65 -27.45 -3.93
C ALA A 457 21.23 -27.71 -3.44
N ALA A 458 20.36 -26.67 -3.40
CA ALA A 458 18.95 -26.80 -3.10
C ALA A 458 18.08 -27.31 -4.29
N GLY A 459 18.69 -27.63 -5.43
CA GLY A 459 17.98 -28.08 -6.65
C GLY A 459 17.12 -27.02 -7.29
N GLY A 460 17.33 -25.72 -6.99
CA GLY A 460 16.49 -24.61 -7.42
C GLY A 460 17.07 -23.76 -8.55
N TRP A 461 18.12 -24.22 -9.27
CA TRP A 461 18.68 -23.44 -10.36
C TRP A 461 17.70 -23.31 -11.55
N PRO A 462 17.44 -22.08 -12.06
CA PRO A 462 16.41 -21.88 -13.08
C PRO A 462 16.67 -22.61 -14.39
N THR A 463 15.58 -23.10 -14.98
CA THR A 463 15.55 -23.66 -16.34
C THR A 463 15.24 -22.56 -17.38
N PRO A 464 15.43 -22.82 -18.69
CA PRO A 464 14.98 -21.91 -19.74
C PRO A 464 13.45 -21.63 -19.69
N ASP A 465 12.65 -22.62 -19.27
CA ASP A 465 11.20 -22.46 -19.16
C ASP A 465 10.83 -21.51 -18.00
N ASP A 466 11.56 -21.56 -16.87
CA ASP A 466 11.37 -20.61 -15.75
C ASP A 466 11.61 -19.18 -16.20
N ARG A 467 12.70 -18.97 -16.97
CA ARG A 467 13.02 -17.66 -17.55
C ARG A 467 11.95 -17.18 -18.51
N THR A 468 11.43 -18.06 -19.36
CA THR A 468 10.35 -17.73 -20.30
C THR A 468 9.09 -17.33 -19.54
N ARG A 469 8.69 -18.12 -18.52
CA ARG A 469 7.52 -17.84 -17.69
C ARG A 469 7.59 -16.49 -17.01
N VAL A 470 8.75 -16.10 -16.47
CA VAL A 470 8.94 -14.81 -15.80
C VAL A 470 8.62 -13.63 -16.73
N PHE A 471 8.96 -13.71 -18.02
CA PHE A 471 8.70 -12.63 -18.97
C PHE A 471 7.43 -12.78 -19.80
N THR A 472 6.68 -13.86 -19.61
CA THR A 472 5.37 -14.04 -20.26
C THR A 472 4.32 -13.23 -19.51
N LEU A 473 3.51 -12.47 -20.27
CA LEU A 473 2.37 -11.75 -19.69
C LEU A 473 1.24 -12.75 -19.38
N GLU A 474 0.64 -12.58 -18.20
CA GLU A 474 -0.53 -13.34 -17.78
C GLU A 474 -1.84 -12.61 -18.09
N GLU A 475 -2.97 -13.20 -17.70
CA GLU A 475 -4.28 -12.59 -17.85
C GLU A 475 -4.40 -11.34 -16.97
N THR A 476 -5.24 -10.40 -17.39
CA THR A 476 -5.48 -9.14 -16.70
C THR A 476 -6.98 -8.87 -16.53
N PHE A 477 -7.33 -8.22 -15.44
CA PHE A 477 -8.69 -7.71 -15.19
C PHE A 477 -8.89 -6.29 -15.73
N ALA A 478 -7.85 -5.69 -16.31
CA ALA A 478 -7.91 -4.36 -16.87
C ALA A 478 -8.90 -4.32 -18.07
N PRO A 479 -9.64 -3.21 -18.26
CA PRO A 479 -10.41 -3.00 -19.47
C PRO A 479 -9.56 -3.18 -20.72
N ALA A 480 -10.12 -3.72 -21.80
CA ALA A 480 -9.40 -4.12 -23.02
C ALA A 480 -8.51 -3.00 -23.59
N GLU A 481 -8.96 -1.74 -23.51
CA GLU A 481 -8.20 -0.57 -23.97
C GLU A 481 -6.91 -0.33 -23.15
N PHE A 482 -6.90 -0.63 -21.84
CA PHE A 482 -5.71 -0.56 -21.01
C PHE A 482 -4.83 -1.81 -21.14
N ALA A 483 -5.42 -2.98 -21.30
CA ALA A 483 -4.69 -4.24 -21.49
C ALA A 483 -3.75 -4.18 -22.71
N THR A 484 -4.18 -3.54 -23.78
CA THR A 484 -3.36 -3.36 -24.99
C THR A 484 -2.11 -2.51 -24.78
N LEU A 485 -2.11 -1.60 -23.80
CA LEU A 485 -0.98 -0.71 -23.50
C LEU A 485 0.22 -1.47 -22.94
N ILE A 486 -0.02 -2.57 -22.24
CA ILE A 486 1.03 -3.39 -21.62
C ILE A 486 1.80 -4.17 -22.68
N ALA A 487 1.08 -4.73 -23.67
CA ALA A 487 1.65 -5.51 -24.75
C ALA A 487 2.44 -4.64 -25.77
N ALA A 488 2.17 -3.33 -25.81
CA ALA A 488 2.88 -2.42 -26.67
C ALA A 488 4.35 -2.30 -26.23
N SER A 489 5.28 -2.69 -27.12
CA SER A 489 6.70 -2.42 -26.91
C SER A 489 6.92 -0.91 -26.70
N PRO A 490 7.88 -0.51 -25.83
CA PRO A 490 8.27 0.89 -25.71
C PRO A 490 8.60 1.42 -27.10
N ARG A 491 7.91 2.46 -27.57
CA ARG A 491 8.20 3.06 -28.88
C ARG A 491 9.61 3.63 -28.83
N GLY A 492 10.52 2.94 -29.51
CA GLY A 492 11.74 3.44 -30.15
C GLY A 492 12.62 4.40 -29.36
N ARG A 493 13.56 3.86 -28.53
CA ARG A 493 14.94 4.34 -28.65
C ARG A 493 15.68 3.39 -29.58
N PRO A 494 16.42 3.88 -30.62
CA PRO A 494 17.31 3.01 -31.38
C PRO A 494 18.29 2.37 -30.39
N ALA A 495 18.50 1.06 -30.55
CA ALA A 495 19.53 0.33 -29.84
C ALA A 495 20.84 1.09 -29.97
N LYS A 496 21.45 1.52 -28.87
CA LYS A 496 22.82 2.03 -28.84
C LYS A 496 23.76 0.87 -28.73
#